data_a0b9111cab3190394f396939fe5258fc
#
_entry.id   a0b9111cab3190394f396939fe5258fc
#
_cell.length_a   1.000
_cell.length_b   1.000
_cell.length_c   1.000
_cell.angle_alpha   90.00
_cell.angle_beta   90.00
_cell.angle_gamma   90.00
#
_symmetry.space_group_name_H-M   'P 1'
#
loop_
_entity.id
_entity.type
_entity.pdbx_description
1 polymer ?
#
loop_
_entity_poly.entity_id
_entity_poly.type
_entity_poly.pdbx_seq_one_letter_code
_entity_poly.pdbx_strand_id
1 'polypeptide(L)'
;THEQIREHFASTDLETSQMLKVLQYLKLQGIMIEGDTAPVETEEVGETEPESKGTSTPLTSEEEAYLKDYLAEVSNGKEVSSEMLHTLFENLADGDAIAEAALTSIYLPVAANMAADMNCTEIQLADLIQEANVVLLTALSDPETERKDDAWLRLQLRKGIIAAIEEQTQKKFQDDCLVAKVEKLENAVKELTDDDGENRFTIDELAVILDMNVDEIRDILRLTGDDK
;
A
#
# COMPACT_ATOMS: atom_id res chain seq x y z
N THR A 1 23.01 4.70 14.12
CA THR A 1 22.93 3.33 14.66
C THR A 1 21.55 3.09 15.28
N HIS A 2 21.12 1.82 15.38
CA HIS A 2 19.88 1.42 16.06
C HIS A 2 19.80 1.95 17.48
N GLU A 3 20.92 2.05 18.15
CA GLU A 3 21.04 2.52 19.54
C GLU A 3 20.75 4.03 19.66
N GLN A 4 21.20 4.84 18.72
CA GLN A 4 20.92 6.29 18.68
C GLN A 4 19.44 6.59 18.42
N ILE A 5 18.78 5.79 17.57
CA ILE A 5 17.34 5.93 17.32
C ILE A 5 16.57 5.55 18.59
N ARG A 6 16.93 4.46 19.24
CA ARG A 6 16.34 4.02 20.49
C ARG A 6 16.52 5.03 21.62
N GLU A 7 17.69 5.67 21.71
CA GLU A 7 18.00 6.70 22.70
C GLU A 7 17.23 8.00 22.44
N HIS A 8 17.08 8.37 21.15
CA HIS A 8 16.31 9.56 20.75
C HIS A 8 14.81 9.41 21.08
N PHE A 9 14.26 8.22 20.94
CA PHE A 9 12.85 7.93 21.24
C PHE A 9 12.62 7.36 22.64
N ALA A 10 13.65 7.21 23.48
CA ALA A 10 13.53 6.70 24.84
C ALA A 10 12.64 7.58 25.74
N SER A 11 12.48 8.86 25.39
CA SER A 11 11.59 9.79 26.10
C SER A 11 10.12 9.73 25.68
N THR A 12 9.79 8.96 24.64
CA THR A 12 8.45 8.98 24.00
C THR A 12 7.64 7.71 24.32
N ASP A 13 8.13 6.84 25.19
CA ASP A 13 7.45 5.60 25.67
C ASP A 13 6.83 4.74 24.53
N LEU A 14 7.57 4.63 23.41
CA LEU A 14 7.13 3.90 22.23
C LEU A 14 7.19 2.38 22.47
N GLU A 15 6.11 1.70 22.19
CA GLU A 15 6.09 0.24 22.17
C GLU A 15 7.03 -0.32 21.09
N THR A 16 7.52 -1.55 21.30
CA THR A 16 8.47 -2.20 20.37
C THR A 16 7.91 -2.29 18.94
N SER A 17 6.59 -2.43 18.77
CA SER A 17 5.88 -2.44 17.51
C SER A 17 5.93 -1.09 16.80
N GLN A 18 5.83 0.00 17.53
CA GLN A 18 5.92 1.37 17.02
C GLN A 18 7.36 1.72 16.63
N MET A 19 8.35 1.27 17.39
CA MET A 19 9.77 1.43 17.08
C MET A 19 10.13 0.70 15.77
N LEU A 20 9.60 -0.49 15.53
CA LEU A 20 9.78 -1.21 14.26
C LEU A 20 9.22 -0.43 13.07
N LYS A 21 8.07 0.20 13.21
CA LYS A 21 7.48 1.06 12.16
C LYS A 21 8.35 2.29 11.88
N VAL A 22 8.93 2.91 12.90
CA VAL A 22 9.87 4.03 12.73
C VAL A 22 11.13 3.59 11.98
N LEU A 23 11.69 2.42 12.30
CA LEU A 23 12.85 1.87 11.62
C LEU A 23 12.54 1.53 10.15
N GLN A 24 11.37 0.97 9.87
CA GLN A 24 10.89 0.72 8.51
C GLN A 24 10.72 2.02 7.73
N TYR A 25 10.12 3.03 8.33
CA TYR A 25 9.96 4.35 7.70
C TYR A 25 11.31 4.98 7.34
N LEU A 26 12.30 4.94 8.24
CA LEU A 26 13.64 5.47 7.98
C LEU A 26 14.34 4.73 6.84
N LYS A 27 14.15 3.40 6.73
CA LYS A 27 14.65 2.60 5.61
C LYS A 27 13.99 2.98 4.28
N LEU A 28 12.68 3.19 4.27
CA LEU A 28 11.91 3.65 3.09
C LEU A 28 12.36 5.04 2.62
N GLN A 29 12.77 5.91 3.55
CA GLN A 29 13.32 7.24 3.25
C GLN A 29 14.80 7.19 2.79
N GLY A 30 15.37 5.99 2.58
CA GLY A 30 16.75 5.81 2.13
C GLY A 30 17.80 6.11 3.20
N ILE A 31 17.41 6.20 4.46
CA ILE A 31 18.34 6.44 5.57
C ILE A 31 18.96 5.10 5.98
N MET A 32 20.25 4.91 5.64
CA MET A 32 21.00 3.72 6.03
C MET A 32 21.28 3.73 7.53
N ILE A 33 20.77 2.73 8.22
CA ILE A 33 20.98 2.57 9.66
C ILE A 33 22.18 1.65 9.88
N GLU A 34 23.26 2.19 10.41
CA GLU A 34 24.47 1.41 10.74
C GLU A 34 24.17 0.36 11.82
N GLY A 35 24.40 -0.90 11.52
CA GLY A 35 24.14 -2.03 12.40
C GLY A 35 23.20 -3.10 11.81
N ASP A 36 22.75 -2.94 10.57
CA ASP A 36 21.88 -3.88 9.87
C ASP A 36 22.71 -4.87 8.99
N THR A 37 23.91 -5.23 9.45
CA THR A 37 24.70 -6.30 8.84
C THR A 37 24.35 -7.63 9.50
N ALA A 38 23.34 -8.30 8.95
CA ALA A 38 23.26 -9.75 9.08
C ALA A 38 24.44 -10.33 8.26
N PRO A 39 25.23 -11.29 8.78
CA PRO A 39 26.34 -11.86 8.06
C PRO A 39 25.80 -12.67 6.88
N VAL A 40 26.29 -12.33 5.69
CA VAL A 40 26.18 -13.14 4.49
C VAL A 40 27.12 -14.33 4.66
N GLU A 41 26.62 -15.45 5.10
CA GLU A 41 27.29 -16.73 4.86
C GLU A 41 26.97 -17.17 3.44
N THR A 42 28.02 -17.19 2.64
CA THR A 42 28.04 -17.71 1.28
C THR A 42 27.94 -19.23 1.34
N GLU A 43 26.78 -19.78 1.05
CA GLU A 43 26.66 -21.16 0.56
C GLU A 43 25.86 -21.16 -0.74
N GLU A 44 26.48 -21.78 -1.73
CA GLU A 44 25.98 -21.97 -3.08
C GLU A 44 24.73 -22.84 -3.12
N VAL A 45 23.92 -22.61 -4.17
CA VAL A 45 22.91 -23.48 -4.79
C VAL A 45 21.50 -23.39 -4.24
N GLY A 46 20.63 -22.91 -5.10
CA GLY A 46 19.19 -23.08 -5.03
C GLY A 46 18.46 -21.76 -5.19
N GLU A 47 17.99 -21.51 -6.42
CA GLU A 47 16.96 -20.50 -6.69
C GLU A 47 15.76 -20.72 -5.78
N THR A 48 15.73 -20.06 -4.65
CA THR A 48 14.54 -19.85 -3.85
C THR A 48 14.32 -18.33 -3.81
N GLU A 49 13.21 -17.93 -4.41
CA GLU A 49 12.67 -16.58 -4.35
C GLU A 49 12.71 -16.06 -2.91
N PRO A 50 13.05 -14.77 -2.70
CA PRO A 50 12.99 -14.19 -1.36
C PRO A 50 11.50 -14.13 -0.95
N GLU A 51 11.07 -15.08 -0.12
CA GLU A 51 9.83 -14.98 0.62
C GLU A 51 9.91 -13.74 1.53
N SER A 52 9.48 -12.59 1.01
CA SER A 52 9.10 -11.50 1.89
C SER A 52 7.86 -11.98 2.65
N LYS A 53 8.04 -12.41 3.87
CA LYS A 53 6.95 -12.60 4.84
C LYS A 53 6.35 -11.22 5.16
N GLY A 54 5.57 -10.68 4.22
CA GLY A 54 4.52 -9.73 4.55
C GLY A 54 3.54 -10.49 5.43
N THR A 55 3.12 -9.88 6.51
CA THR A 55 2.04 -10.39 7.36
C THR A 55 0.73 -10.31 6.56
N SER A 56 0.51 -11.31 5.68
CA SER A 56 -0.78 -11.45 5.01
C SER A 56 -1.83 -11.79 6.07
N THR A 57 -2.92 -11.03 6.09
CA THR A 57 -4.07 -11.36 6.92
C THR A 57 -4.85 -12.51 6.28
N PRO A 58 -5.36 -13.47 7.08
CA PRO A 58 -6.21 -14.51 6.53
C PRO A 58 -7.48 -13.88 5.92
N LEU A 59 -7.94 -14.45 4.82
CA LEU A 59 -9.17 -14.02 4.15
C LEU A 59 -10.37 -14.23 5.08
N THR A 60 -11.28 -13.29 5.05
CA THR A 60 -12.61 -13.43 5.65
C THR A 60 -13.48 -14.34 4.79
N SER A 61 -14.57 -14.88 5.35
CA SER A 61 -15.51 -15.72 4.60
C SER A 61 -16.15 -14.99 3.39
N GLU A 62 -16.31 -13.67 3.48
CA GLU A 62 -16.84 -12.85 2.39
C GLU A 62 -15.80 -12.68 1.28
N GLU A 63 -14.56 -12.44 1.64
CA GLU A 63 -13.43 -12.34 0.70
C GLU A 63 -13.16 -13.69 0.00
N GLU A 64 -13.24 -14.81 0.72
CA GLU A 64 -13.13 -16.15 0.13
C GLU A 64 -14.24 -16.43 -0.90
N ALA A 65 -15.48 -16.04 -0.56
CA ALA A 65 -16.61 -16.17 -1.47
C ALA A 65 -16.43 -15.29 -2.71
N TYR A 66 -16.04 -14.03 -2.52
CA TYR A 66 -15.76 -13.10 -3.62
C TYR A 66 -14.65 -13.61 -4.55
N LEU A 67 -13.52 -14.04 -3.97
CA LEU A 67 -12.39 -14.59 -4.75
C LEU A 67 -12.82 -15.82 -5.56
N LYS A 68 -13.59 -16.72 -4.95
CA LYS A 68 -14.10 -17.92 -5.61
C LYS A 68 -15.00 -17.57 -6.81
N ASP A 69 -15.92 -16.63 -6.62
CA ASP A 69 -16.85 -16.20 -7.67
C ASP A 69 -16.08 -15.50 -8.80
N TYR A 70 -15.14 -14.61 -8.45
CA TYR A 70 -14.27 -13.95 -9.42
C TYR A 70 -13.45 -14.96 -10.23
N LEU A 71 -12.79 -15.92 -9.58
CA LEU A 71 -12.01 -16.95 -10.25
C LEU A 71 -12.88 -17.84 -11.16
N ALA A 72 -14.12 -18.14 -10.76
CA ALA A 72 -15.05 -18.90 -11.60
C ALA A 72 -15.44 -18.14 -12.89
N GLU A 73 -15.50 -16.81 -12.83
CA GLU A 73 -15.80 -15.95 -13.99
C GLU A 73 -14.61 -15.82 -14.93
N VAL A 74 -13.39 -15.58 -14.39
CA VAL A 74 -12.21 -15.29 -15.22
C VAL A 74 -11.43 -16.52 -15.65
N SER A 75 -11.62 -17.69 -15.00
CA SER A 75 -10.88 -18.91 -15.32
C SER A 75 -11.45 -19.61 -16.56
N ASN A 76 -10.65 -19.69 -17.60
CA ASN A 76 -11.04 -20.35 -18.86
C ASN A 76 -10.89 -21.89 -18.81
N GLY A 77 -10.48 -22.48 -17.69
CA GLY A 77 -10.33 -23.93 -17.50
C GLY A 77 -9.31 -24.61 -18.42
N LYS A 78 -8.49 -23.85 -19.16
CA LYS A 78 -7.48 -24.39 -20.06
C LYS A 78 -6.13 -24.41 -19.35
N GLU A 79 -5.52 -25.59 -19.27
CA GLU A 79 -4.11 -25.71 -18.90
C GLU A 79 -3.25 -25.14 -20.03
N VAL A 80 -2.40 -24.19 -19.72
CA VAL A 80 -1.50 -23.55 -20.67
C VAL A 80 -0.10 -24.14 -20.48
N SER A 81 0.44 -24.74 -21.54
CA SER A 81 1.81 -25.27 -21.51
C SER A 81 2.84 -24.13 -21.51
N SER A 82 4.03 -24.41 -20.95
CA SER A 82 5.15 -23.44 -20.96
C SER A 82 5.57 -23.04 -22.38
N GLU A 83 5.48 -23.95 -23.34
CA GLU A 83 5.77 -23.67 -24.75
C GLU A 83 4.75 -22.70 -25.35
N MET A 84 3.47 -22.86 -25.02
CA MET A 84 2.42 -21.95 -25.48
C MET A 84 2.59 -20.56 -24.87
N LEU A 85 2.94 -20.46 -23.58
CA LEU A 85 3.24 -19.18 -22.93
C LEU A 85 4.42 -18.48 -23.61
N HIS A 86 5.50 -19.20 -23.89
CA HIS A 86 6.66 -18.64 -24.58
C HIS A 86 6.26 -18.06 -25.94
N THR A 87 5.50 -18.80 -26.74
CA THR A 87 5.03 -18.33 -28.05
C THR A 87 4.13 -17.09 -27.94
N LEU A 88 3.27 -17.02 -26.91
CA LEU A 88 2.43 -15.85 -26.67
C LEU A 88 3.26 -14.61 -26.30
N PHE A 89 4.31 -14.76 -25.48
CA PHE A 89 5.20 -13.64 -25.16
C PHE A 89 6.04 -13.20 -26.37
N GLU A 90 6.46 -14.11 -27.25
CA GLU A 90 7.12 -13.75 -28.50
C GLU A 90 6.18 -12.95 -29.42
N ASN A 91 4.95 -13.41 -29.61
CA ASN A 91 3.94 -12.71 -30.40
C ASN A 91 3.57 -11.34 -29.80
N LEU A 92 3.54 -11.24 -28.45
CA LEU A 92 3.34 -9.96 -27.77
C LEU A 92 4.46 -8.97 -28.08
N ALA A 93 5.71 -9.42 -28.13
CA ALA A 93 6.86 -8.59 -28.50
C ALA A 93 6.77 -8.06 -29.95
N ASP A 94 6.09 -8.83 -30.83
CA ASP A 94 5.79 -8.42 -32.22
C ASP A 94 4.55 -7.50 -32.32
N GLY A 95 3.89 -7.19 -31.20
CA GLY A 95 2.73 -6.31 -31.12
C GLY A 95 1.41 -6.99 -31.48
N ASP A 96 1.31 -8.32 -31.34
CA ASP A 96 0.07 -9.05 -31.61
C ASP A 96 -0.97 -8.84 -30.50
N ALA A 97 -2.04 -8.10 -30.81
CA ALA A 97 -3.16 -7.85 -29.90
C ALA A 97 -3.91 -9.13 -29.47
N ILE A 98 -3.85 -10.21 -30.28
CA ILE A 98 -4.47 -11.49 -29.92
C ILE A 98 -3.64 -12.16 -28.82
N ALA A 99 -2.32 -12.07 -28.91
CA ALA A 99 -1.42 -12.58 -27.86
C ALA A 99 -1.59 -11.79 -26.55
N GLU A 100 -1.74 -10.45 -26.61
CA GLU A 100 -2.04 -9.61 -25.45
C GLU A 100 -3.34 -10.02 -24.77
N ALA A 101 -4.43 -10.19 -25.54
CA ALA A 101 -5.72 -10.62 -25.01
C ALA A 101 -5.67 -12.04 -24.40
N ALA A 102 -4.93 -12.95 -25.03
CA ALA A 102 -4.74 -14.31 -24.55
C ALA A 102 -3.95 -14.31 -23.22
N LEU A 103 -2.83 -13.59 -23.14
CA LEU A 103 -2.05 -13.44 -21.92
C LEU A 103 -2.87 -12.79 -20.81
N THR A 104 -3.61 -11.73 -21.09
CA THR A 104 -4.54 -11.11 -20.13
C THR A 104 -5.46 -12.18 -19.52
N SER A 105 -6.13 -12.95 -20.36
CA SER A 105 -7.07 -13.99 -19.92
C SER A 105 -6.41 -15.11 -19.07
N ILE A 106 -5.15 -15.43 -19.35
CA ILE A 106 -4.37 -16.43 -18.60
C ILE A 106 -3.93 -15.89 -17.26
N TYR A 107 -3.55 -14.60 -17.19
CA TYR A 107 -2.95 -14.03 -15.99
C TYR A 107 -3.95 -13.35 -15.04
N LEU A 108 -5.20 -13.08 -15.44
CA LEU A 108 -6.24 -12.58 -14.52
C LEU A 108 -6.41 -13.48 -13.27
N PRO A 109 -6.55 -14.82 -13.38
CA PRO A 109 -6.61 -15.67 -12.20
C PRO A 109 -5.32 -15.67 -11.38
N VAL A 110 -4.16 -15.53 -12.03
CA VAL A 110 -2.86 -15.48 -11.36
C VAL A 110 -2.74 -14.18 -10.55
N ALA A 111 -3.14 -13.05 -11.14
CA ALA A 111 -3.15 -11.76 -10.47
C ALA A 111 -4.07 -11.75 -9.24
N ALA A 112 -5.28 -12.33 -9.37
CA ALA A 112 -6.23 -12.42 -8.27
C ALA A 112 -5.72 -13.30 -7.12
N ASN A 113 -5.13 -14.45 -7.42
CA ASN A 113 -4.54 -15.30 -6.38
C ASN A 113 -3.35 -14.62 -5.70
N MET A 114 -2.50 -13.92 -6.47
CA MET A 114 -1.37 -13.17 -5.92
C MET A 114 -1.83 -12.02 -5.02
N ALA A 115 -2.90 -11.31 -5.37
CA ALA A 115 -3.54 -10.31 -4.53
C ALA A 115 -4.09 -10.94 -3.23
N ALA A 116 -4.73 -12.10 -3.31
CA ALA A 116 -5.24 -12.81 -2.14
C ALA A 116 -4.11 -13.29 -1.20
N ASP A 117 -2.99 -13.76 -1.74
CA ASP A 117 -1.81 -14.15 -0.97
C ASP A 117 -1.17 -12.95 -0.23
N MET A 118 -1.42 -11.74 -0.72
CA MET A 118 -0.90 -10.48 -0.17
C MET A 118 -1.98 -9.67 0.55
N ASN A 119 -3.12 -10.28 0.91
CA ASN A 119 -4.23 -9.62 1.59
C ASN A 119 -3.79 -8.92 2.87
N CYS A 120 -4.33 -7.72 3.11
CA CYS A 120 -4.02 -6.89 4.27
C CYS A 120 -5.26 -6.09 4.70
N THR A 121 -5.21 -5.45 5.87
CA THR A 121 -6.32 -4.68 6.44
C THR A 121 -6.47 -3.27 5.86
N GLU A 122 -5.47 -2.79 5.14
CA GLU A 122 -5.38 -1.43 4.63
C GLU A 122 -6.21 -1.21 3.36
N ILE A 123 -6.41 -2.26 2.57
CA ILE A 123 -7.16 -2.25 1.31
C ILE A 123 -8.10 -3.46 1.24
N GLN A 124 -9.28 -3.29 0.71
CA GLN A 124 -10.21 -4.40 0.50
C GLN A 124 -9.70 -5.34 -0.58
N LEU A 125 -9.88 -6.66 -0.41
CA LEU A 125 -9.43 -7.65 -1.39
C LEU A 125 -9.96 -7.38 -2.80
N ALA A 126 -11.22 -6.95 -2.92
CA ALA A 126 -11.81 -6.62 -4.21
C ALA A 126 -11.04 -5.48 -4.92
N ASP A 127 -10.67 -4.43 -4.18
CA ASP A 127 -9.91 -3.31 -4.71
C ASP A 127 -8.48 -3.75 -5.06
N LEU A 128 -7.85 -4.57 -4.21
CA LEU A 128 -6.51 -5.09 -4.45
C LEU A 128 -6.45 -5.97 -5.71
N ILE A 129 -7.49 -6.78 -5.98
CA ILE A 129 -7.62 -7.55 -7.21
C ILE A 129 -7.78 -6.61 -8.43
N GLN A 130 -8.55 -5.53 -8.30
CA GLN A 130 -8.67 -4.56 -9.39
C GLN A 130 -7.35 -3.84 -9.69
N GLU A 131 -6.62 -3.45 -8.66
CA GLU A 131 -5.27 -2.88 -8.82
C GLU A 131 -4.32 -3.86 -9.51
N ALA A 132 -4.34 -5.14 -9.10
CA ALA A 132 -3.56 -6.18 -9.77
C ALA A 132 -3.94 -6.35 -11.25
N ASN A 133 -5.22 -6.24 -11.60
CA ASN A 133 -5.69 -6.27 -12.99
C ASN A 133 -5.20 -5.05 -13.79
N VAL A 134 -5.21 -3.86 -13.18
CA VAL A 134 -4.68 -2.64 -13.82
C VAL A 134 -3.19 -2.78 -14.08
N VAL A 135 -2.43 -3.30 -13.11
CA VAL A 135 -1.00 -3.58 -13.27
C VAL A 135 -0.75 -4.59 -14.40
N LEU A 136 -1.55 -5.67 -14.46
CA LEU A 136 -1.47 -6.67 -15.53
C LEU A 136 -1.63 -6.04 -16.91
N LEU A 137 -2.70 -5.28 -17.09
CA LEU A 137 -3.01 -4.64 -18.36
C LEU A 137 -1.93 -3.64 -18.77
N THR A 138 -1.49 -2.80 -17.80
CA THR A 138 -0.44 -1.80 -18.03
C THR A 138 0.88 -2.49 -18.43
N ALA A 139 1.27 -3.55 -17.73
CA ALA A 139 2.50 -4.28 -18.01
C ALA A 139 2.47 -4.96 -19.40
N LEU A 140 1.36 -5.53 -19.80
CA LEU A 140 1.23 -6.16 -21.12
C LEU A 140 1.27 -5.13 -22.25
N SER A 141 0.63 -3.98 -22.06
CA SER A 141 0.55 -2.90 -23.07
C SER A 141 1.79 -2.00 -23.11
N ASP A 142 2.75 -2.13 -22.17
CA ASP A 142 3.95 -1.30 -22.13
C ASP A 142 4.87 -1.55 -23.34
N PRO A 143 5.10 -0.56 -24.22
CA PRO A 143 5.93 -0.74 -25.41
C PRO A 143 7.44 -0.64 -25.11
N GLU A 144 7.84 -0.13 -23.94
CA GLU A 144 9.24 0.18 -23.63
C GLU A 144 10.03 -1.06 -23.16
N THR A 145 9.35 -2.12 -22.77
CA THR A 145 10.00 -3.33 -22.27
C THR A 145 10.36 -4.26 -23.44
N GLU A 146 11.66 -4.36 -23.74
CA GLU A 146 12.19 -5.18 -24.85
C GLU A 146 11.97 -6.68 -24.66
N ARG A 147 11.90 -7.16 -23.42
CA ARG A 147 11.74 -8.58 -23.12
C ARG A 147 10.68 -8.81 -22.04
N LYS A 148 9.57 -9.39 -22.44
CA LYS A 148 8.50 -9.83 -21.55
C LYS A 148 8.50 -11.36 -21.49
N ASP A 149 8.45 -11.91 -20.29
CA ASP A 149 8.30 -13.34 -20.04
C ASP A 149 7.45 -13.56 -18.77
N ASP A 150 7.15 -14.82 -18.45
CA ASP A 150 6.36 -15.19 -17.28
C ASP A 150 6.94 -14.64 -15.97
N ALA A 151 8.26 -14.80 -15.77
CA ALA A 151 8.92 -14.36 -14.55
C ALA A 151 8.88 -12.83 -14.40
N TRP A 152 9.12 -12.12 -15.52
CA TRP A 152 9.03 -10.66 -15.53
C TRP A 152 7.60 -10.19 -15.21
N LEU A 153 6.57 -10.78 -15.83
CA LEU A 153 5.18 -10.37 -15.60
C LEU A 153 4.73 -10.61 -14.16
N ARG A 154 5.08 -11.76 -13.59
CA ARG A 154 4.82 -12.06 -12.16
C ARG A 154 5.52 -11.07 -11.24
N LEU A 155 6.73 -10.66 -11.57
CA LEU A 155 7.47 -9.66 -10.82
C LEU A 155 6.80 -8.28 -10.91
N GLN A 156 6.30 -7.88 -12.10
CA GLN A 156 5.54 -6.63 -12.24
C GLN A 156 4.24 -6.65 -11.43
N LEU A 157 3.48 -7.73 -11.50
CA LEU A 157 2.27 -7.91 -10.69
C LEU A 157 2.58 -7.77 -9.20
N ARG A 158 3.59 -8.47 -8.70
CA ARG A 158 3.99 -8.38 -7.28
C ARG A 158 4.37 -6.96 -6.87
N LYS A 159 5.20 -6.28 -7.67
CA LYS A 159 5.59 -4.89 -7.42
C LYS A 159 4.41 -3.95 -7.41
N GLY A 160 3.49 -4.09 -8.36
CA GLY A 160 2.29 -3.26 -8.45
C GLY A 160 1.35 -3.45 -7.27
N ILE A 161 1.13 -4.70 -6.84
CA ILE A 161 0.32 -5.00 -5.65
C ILE A 161 0.95 -4.39 -4.39
N ILE A 162 2.27 -4.51 -4.21
CA ILE A 162 2.98 -3.88 -3.08
C ILE A 162 2.79 -2.37 -3.12
N ALA A 163 2.98 -1.74 -4.28
CA ALA A 163 2.83 -0.30 -4.44
C ALA A 163 1.39 0.18 -4.11
N ALA A 164 0.37 -0.58 -4.52
CA ALA A 164 -1.02 -0.28 -4.20
C ALA A 164 -1.29 -0.34 -2.69
N ILE A 165 -0.76 -1.36 -2.01
CA ILE A 165 -0.86 -1.50 -0.55
C ILE A 165 -0.16 -0.34 0.16
N GLU A 166 1.05 0.02 -0.27
CA GLU A 166 1.82 1.13 0.29
C GLU A 166 1.10 2.47 0.10
N GLU A 167 0.57 2.74 -1.09
CA GLU A 167 -0.19 3.95 -1.39
C GLU A 167 -1.44 4.06 -0.52
N GLN A 168 -2.19 2.98 -0.38
CA GLN A 168 -3.41 2.96 0.44
C GLN A 168 -3.09 3.12 1.94
N THR A 169 -2.02 2.47 2.42
CA THR A 169 -1.54 2.63 3.79
C THR A 169 -1.16 4.08 4.08
N GLN A 170 -0.48 4.73 3.14
CA GLN A 170 -0.10 6.14 3.28
C GLN A 170 -1.31 7.07 3.27
N LYS A 171 -2.29 6.84 2.38
CA LYS A 171 -3.54 7.60 2.35
C LYS A 171 -4.29 7.48 3.67
N LYS A 172 -4.49 6.26 4.16
CA LYS A 172 -5.15 6.00 5.45
C LYS A 172 -4.45 6.71 6.60
N PHE A 173 -3.12 6.67 6.63
CA PHE A 173 -2.35 7.40 7.65
C PHE A 173 -2.57 8.91 7.59
N GLN A 174 -2.63 9.49 6.37
CA GLN A 174 -2.91 10.92 6.19
C GLN A 174 -4.33 11.28 6.65
N ASP A 175 -5.31 10.44 6.31
CA ASP A 175 -6.71 10.62 6.74
C ASP A 175 -6.84 10.53 8.26
N ASP A 176 -6.22 9.54 8.90
CA ASP A 176 -6.23 9.38 10.36
C ASP A 176 -5.57 10.58 11.06
N CYS A 177 -4.47 11.11 10.51
CA CYS A 177 -3.84 12.33 11.01
C CYS A 177 -4.76 13.55 10.88
N LEU A 178 -5.50 13.68 9.76
CA LEU A 178 -6.44 14.77 9.56
C LEU A 178 -7.62 14.67 10.54
N VAL A 179 -8.19 13.47 10.70
CA VAL A 179 -9.28 13.23 11.67
C VAL A 179 -8.83 13.58 13.10
N ALA A 180 -7.64 13.16 13.51
CA ALA A 180 -7.09 13.50 14.83
C ALA A 180 -6.92 15.02 15.04
N LYS A 181 -6.54 15.75 13.98
CA LYS A 181 -6.44 17.22 14.04
C LYS A 181 -7.81 17.90 14.13
N VAL A 182 -8.79 17.40 13.37
CA VAL A 182 -10.19 17.88 13.47
C VAL A 182 -10.74 17.67 14.88
N GLU A 183 -10.62 16.46 15.42
CA GLU A 183 -11.08 16.14 16.79
C GLU A 183 -10.38 17.01 17.84
N LYS A 184 -9.08 17.24 17.68
CA LYS A 184 -8.30 18.10 18.58
C LYS A 184 -8.84 19.55 18.54
N LEU A 185 -9.13 20.08 17.36
CA LEU A 185 -9.67 21.41 17.17
C LEU A 185 -11.10 21.51 17.74
N GLU A 186 -11.99 20.57 17.44
CA GLU A 186 -13.36 20.56 17.94
C GLU A 186 -13.40 20.51 19.48
N ASN A 187 -12.56 19.64 20.09
CA ASN A 187 -12.47 19.54 21.53
C ASN A 187 -11.97 20.85 22.16
N ALA A 188 -10.96 21.48 21.59
CA ALA A 188 -10.45 22.75 22.07
C ALA A 188 -11.50 23.87 21.95
N VAL A 189 -12.19 23.98 20.81
CA VAL A 189 -13.26 24.95 20.63
C VAL A 189 -14.37 24.72 21.65
N LYS A 190 -14.76 23.46 21.88
CA LYS A 190 -15.80 23.10 22.85
C LYS A 190 -15.43 23.41 24.30
N GLU A 191 -14.15 23.19 24.69
CA GLU A 191 -13.67 23.50 26.03
C GLU A 191 -13.51 25.01 26.28
N LEU A 192 -13.22 25.78 25.20
CA LEU A 192 -12.95 27.20 25.27
C LEU A 192 -14.19 28.08 24.99
N THR A 193 -15.29 27.46 24.56
CA THR A 193 -16.59 28.16 24.36
C THR A 193 -17.35 28.19 25.66
N ASP A 194 -17.75 29.37 26.13
CA ASP A 194 -18.55 29.54 27.35
C ASP A 194 -19.99 29.04 27.16
N ASP A 195 -20.71 28.85 28.28
CA ASP A 195 -22.14 28.46 28.33
C ASP A 195 -23.05 29.37 27.50
N ASP A 196 -22.63 30.58 27.17
CA ASP A 196 -23.35 31.56 26.34
C ASP A 196 -23.11 31.38 24.84
N GLY A 197 -22.26 30.47 24.40
CA GLY A 197 -22.02 30.13 23.00
C GLY A 197 -21.20 31.16 22.21
N GLU A 198 -20.56 32.12 22.87
CA GLU A 198 -19.68 33.09 22.21
C GLU A 198 -18.26 32.51 22.09
N ASN A 199 -17.74 32.42 20.86
CA ASN A 199 -16.35 32.09 20.59
C ASN A 199 -15.45 33.27 21.06
N ARG A 200 -14.76 33.07 22.18
CA ARG A 200 -13.85 34.09 22.75
C ARG A 200 -12.44 34.04 22.17
N PHE A 201 -12.14 33.09 21.30
CA PHE A 201 -10.77 32.88 20.80
C PHE A 201 -10.72 33.16 19.29
N THR A 202 -9.65 33.86 18.93
CA THR A 202 -9.28 34.06 17.52
C THR A 202 -8.57 32.82 16.98
N ILE A 203 -8.56 32.65 15.64
CA ILE A 203 -7.83 31.57 14.98
C ILE A 203 -6.34 31.59 15.37
N ASP A 204 -5.76 32.78 15.54
CA ASP A 204 -4.35 32.93 15.94
C ASP A 204 -4.10 32.42 17.37
N GLU A 205 -5.05 32.63 18.30
CA GLU A 205 -4.95 32.10 19.66
C GLU A 205 -5.12 30.58 19.69
N LEU A 206 -6.05 30.04 18.91
CA LEU A 206 -6.21 28.59 18.75
C LEU A 206 -4.95 27.95 18.16
N ALA A 207 -4.31 28.62 17.19
CA ALA A 207 -3.06 28.15 16.59
C ALA A 207 -1.94 27.98 17.65
N VAL A 208 -1.84 28.91 18.58
CA VAL A 208 -0.85 28.85 19.67
C VAL A 208 -1.23 27.76 20.68
N ILE A 209 -2.51 27.64 21.07
CA ILE A 209 -2.98 26.66 22.06
C ILE A 209 -2.81 25.22 21.53
N LEU A 210 -3.10 25.00 20.26
CA LEU A 210 -3.09 23.69 19.63
C LEU A 210 -1.73 23.29 19.02
N ASP A 211 -0.78 24.23 18.98
CA ASP A 211 0.49 24.07 18.25
C ASP A 211 0.25 23.66 16.77
N MET A 212 -0.68 24.38 16.12
CA MET A 212 -1.08 24.17 14.73
C MET A 212 -0.87 25.44 13.90
N ASN A 213 -0.70 25.28 12.58
CA ASN A 213 -0.61 26.41 11.67
C ASN A 213 -1.98 27.10 11.50
N VAL A 214 -1.99 28.43 11.47
CA VAL A 214 -3.21 29.26 11.25
C VAL A 214 -3.95 28.88 9.98
N ASP A 215 -3.21 28.61 8.88
CA ASP A 215 -3.82 28.23 7.61
C ASP A 215 -4.44 26.83 7.67
N GLU A 216 -3.81 25.92 8.40
CA GLU A 216 -4.34 24.56 8.64
C GLU A 216 -5.63 24.58 9.46
N ILE A 217 -5.71 25.40 10.51
CA ILE A 217 -6.95 25.59 11.28
C ILE A 217 -8.05 26.16 10.40
N ARG A 218 -7.72 27.15 9.57
CA ARG A 218 -8.68 27.77 8.67
C ARG A 218 -9.21 26.81 7.62
N ASP A 219 -8.36 25.92 7.10
CA ASP A 219 -8.77 24.88 6.15
C ASP A 219 -9.66 23.83 6.83
N ILE A 220 -9.37 23.43 8.06
CA ILE A 220 -10.23 22.51 8.83
C ILE A 220 -11.60 23.16 9.10
N LEU A 221 -11.66 24.44 9.54
CA LEU A 221 -12.91 25.13 9.80
C LEU A 221 -13.76 25.29 8.53
N ARG A 222 -13.14 25.42 7.36
CA ARG A 222 -13.86 25.39 6.07
C ARG A 222 -14.45 24.02 5.75
N LEU A 223 -13.73 22.94 6.08
CA LEU A 223 -14.21 21.57 5.86
C LEU A 223 -15.39 21.24 6.80
N THR A 224 -15.36 21.70 8.04
CA THR A 224 -16.45 21.48 9.02
C THR A 224 -17.64 22.44 8.84
N GLY A 225 -17.48 23.51 8.08
CA GLY A 225 -18.52 24.51 7.82
C GLY A 225 -18.66 25.57 8.93
N ASP A 226 -17.70 25.65 9.83
CA ASP A 226 -17.64 26.60 10.96
C ASP A 226 -16.91 27.91 10.61
N ASP A 227 -16.71 28.18 9.33
CA ASP A 227 -16.03 29.36 8.77
C ASP A 227 -16.90 30.63 8.80
N LYS A 228 -17.61 30.91 9.91
CA LYS A 228 -18.45 32.10 10.04
C LYS A 228 -17.93 33.08 11.08
#